data_e6322e986cd0ebf6c80bb8b68acf56c1
#
_entry.id   e6322e986cd0ebf6c80bb8b68acf56c1
#
_cell.length_a   1.000
_cell.length_b   1.000
_cell.length_c   1.000
_cell.angle_alpha   90.00
_cell.angle_beta   90.00
_cell.angle_gamma   90.00
#
_symmetry.space_group_name_H-M   'P 1'
#
loop_
_entity.id
_entity.type
_entity.pdbx_description
1 polymer ?
#
loop_
_entity_poly.entity_id
_entity_poly.type
_entity_poly.pdbx_seq_one_letter_code
_entity_poly.pdbx_strand_id
1 'polypeptide(L)'
;MTRPSMLLLLCCSLLLPMPAVARLAGPLQAVPAAKVRDLAEIRSSRVLRVLVNQSRNSSGEVQGQAIGVEYHRLRAFEQYLNGHSRDGQEITLKIIPKAKDQLLGALQRGEGDLVAPGELLELQPGYAVASSEPIASNVPLVLVGIKGQRRYTKVEQLAGKTLALPTGSAAGEAISQLNQKLALHKLAPIKIEWVDPTLAVEDVLEMVQGGIFHLTVVELPIAERWGKI
;
A
#
# COMPACT_ATOMS: atom_id res chain seq x y z
N MET A 1 9.76 -6.49 88.41
CA MET A 1 11.06 -7.12 88.28
C MET A 1 10.85 -8.33 87.37
N THR A 2 11.34 -8.31 86.14
CA THR A 2 11.82 -9.40 85.29
C THR A 2 11.76 -8.92 83.81
N ARG A 3 12.91 -8.78 83.22
CA ARG A 3 13.12 -8.50 81.84
C ARG A 3 12.86 -9.75 80.98
N PRO A 4 12.26 -9.70 79.78
CA PRO A 4 12.49 -10.74 78.79
C PRO A 4 13.47 -10.28 77.74
N SER A 5 14.33 -11.20 77.37
CA SER A 5 15.38 -11.16 76.37
C SER A 5 14.85 -10.98 74.98
N MET A 6 15.49 -10.08 74.27
CA MET A 6 15.25 -9.83 72.82
C MET A 6 16.07 -10.85 71.99
N LEU A 7 15.36 -11.75 71.32
CA LEU A 7 15.94 -12.74 70.40
C LEU A 7 16.11 -12.09 69.02
N LEU A 8 17.32 -11.80 68.63
CA LEU A 8 17.68 -11.24 67.30
C LEU A 8 17.72 -12.38 66.30
N LEU A 9 16.71 -12.47 65.41
CA LEU A 9 16.71 -13.39 64.28
C LEU A 9 17.47 -12.78 63.13
N LEU A 10 18.69 -13.31 62.88
CA LEU A 10 19.56 -12.93 61.73
C LEU A 10 19.04 -13.66 60.49
N CYS A 11 18.28 -13.01 59.64
CA CYS A 11 17.91 -13.53 58.33
C CYS A 11 19.09 -13.37 57.34
N CYS A 12 19.86 -14.44 57.15
CA CYS A 12 20.85 -14.53 56.10
C CYS A 12 20.15 -14.77 54.75
N SER A 13 19.96 -13.71 53.97
CA SER A 13 19.50 -13.82 52.58
C SER A 13 20.64 -14.28 51.68
N LEU A 14 20.63 -15.55 51.32
CA LEU A 14 21.49 -16.13 50.26
C LEU A 14 21.05 -15.56 48.91
N LEU A 15 21.76 -14.53 48.43
CA LEU A 15 21.74 -14.08 47.04
C LEU A 15 22.53 -15.08 46.21
N LEU A 16 21.81 -15.99 45.57
CA LEU A 16 22.36 -16.82 44.49
C LEU A 16 22.52 -15.98 43.23
N PRO A 17 23.70 -15.86 42.61
CA PRO A 17 23.84 -15.20 41.32
C PRO A 17 23.15 -16.05 40.25
N MET A 18 22.08 -15.57 39.65
CA MET A 18 21.54 -16.14 38.42
C MET A 18 22.55 -15.97 37.28
N PRO A 19 22.91 -17.06 36.58
CA PRO A 19 23.73 -16.91 35.38
C PRO A 19 22.92 -16.17 34.33
N ALA A 20 23.36 -14.98 33.95
CA ALA A 20 22.85 -14.27 32.78
C ALA A 20 23.18 -15.13 31.56
N VAL A 21 22.16 -15.82 31.02
CA VAL A 21 22.26 -16.47 29.73
C VAL A 21 22.33 -15.34 28.68
N ALA A 22 23.56 -14.93 28.37
CA ALA A 22 23.80 -14.11 27.18
C ALA A 22 23.33 -14.93 25.97
N ARG A 23 22.14 -14.63 25.44
CA ARG A 23 21.77 -15.08 24.10
C ARG A 23 22.79 -14.44 23.16
N LEU A 24 23.75 -15.25 22.72
CA LEU A 24 24.56 -14.94 21.55
C LEU A 24 23.58 -14.72 20.42
N ALA A 25 23.34 -13.43 20.10
CA ALA A 25 22.74 -13.07 18.83
C ALA A 25 23.68 -13.64 17.77
N GLY A 26 23.26 -14.72 17.14
CA GLY A 26 23.98 -15.26 15.99
C GLY A 26 24.18 -14.13 14.98
N PRO A 27 25.22 -14.18 14.15
CA PRO A 27 25.44 -13.15 13.16
C PRO A 27 24.13 -13.00 12.37
N LEU A 28 23.58 -11.76 12.36
CA LEU A 28 22.48 -11.40 11.48
C LEU A 28 22.91 -11.82 10.09
N GLN A 29 22.36 -12.93 9.59
CA GLN A 29 22.56 -13.32 8.21
C GLN A 29 22.07 -12.13 7.40
N ALA A 30 23.01 -11.41 6.78
CA ALA A 30 22.69 -10.36 5.85
C ALA A 30 21.78 -10.99 4.79
N VAL A 31 20.50 -10.61 4.78
CA VAL A 31 19.59 -11.02 3.72
C VAL A 31 20.25 -10.52 2.43
N PRO A 32 20.58 -11.42 1.48
CA PRO A 32 21.24 -11.01 0.25
C PRO A 32 20.42 -9.89 -0.36
N ALA A 33 21.05 -8.78 -0.73
CA ALA A 33 20.39 -7.69 -1.42
C ALA A 33 19.64 -8.29 -2.60
N ALA A 34 18.33 -8.08 -2.64
CA ALA A 34 17.51 -8.63 -3.70
C ALA A 34 18.02 -8.07 -5.03
N LYS A 35 18.29 -8.94 -6.00
CA LYS A 35 18.88 -8.57 -7.29
C LYS A 35 17.79 -8.16 -8.25
N VAL A 36 17.96 -7.01 -8.91
CA VAL A 36 17.17 -6.65 -10.10
C VAL A 36 17.45 -7.69 -11.18
N ARG A 37 16.43 -8.29 -11.76
CA ARG A 37 16.52 -9.37 -12.75
C ARG A 37 16.05 -8.89 -14.12
N ASP A 38 16.67 -9.40 -15.15
CA ASP A 38 16.22 -9.21 -16.53
C ASP A 38 15.22 -10.32 -16.97
N LEU A 39 14.70 -10.19 -18.19
CA LEU A 39 13.74 -11.15 -18.73
C LEU A 39 14.36 -12.55 -18.92
N ALA A 40 15.67 -12.65 -19.19
CA ALA A 40 16.35 -13.95 -19.35
C ALA A 40 16.43 -14.69 -18.01
N GLU A 41 16.76 -13.97 -16.95
CA GLU A 41 16.79 -14.50 -15.58
C GLU A 41 15.39 -14.90 -15.09
N ILE A 42 14.34 -14.11 -15.42
CA ILE A 42 12.94 -14.43 -15.10
C ILE A 42 12.52 -15.72 -15.82
N ARG A 43 12.82 -15.85 -17.11
CA ARG A 43 12.53 -17.07 -17.90
C ARG A 43 13.29 -18.28 -17.37
N SER A 44 14.55 -18.11 -17.01
CA SER A 44 15.37 -19.20 -16.42
C SER A 44 14.80 -19.67 -15.07
N SER A 45 14.40 -18.74 -14.21
CA SER A 45 13.82 -19.06 -12.89
C SER A 45 12.35 -19.49 -12.97
N ARG A 46 11.67 -19.23 -14.08
CA ARG A 46 10.22 -19.48 -14.30
C ARG A 46 9.32 -18.78 -13.28
N VAL A 47 9.82 -17.75 -12.64
CA VAL A 47 9.07 -16.98 -11.63
C VAL A 47 9.19 -15.49 -11.93
N LEU A 48 8.05 -14.84 -12.15
CA LEU A 48 7.93 -13.38 -12.22
C LEU A 48 7.38 -12.88 -10.89
N ARG A 49 8.16 -12.07 -10.17
CA ARG A 49 7.79 -11.50 -8.88
C ARG A 49 7.05 -10.19 -9.11
N VAL A 50 5.78 -10.14 -8.70
CA VAL A 50 4.91 -8.97 -8.90
C VAL A 50 4.60 -8.34 -7.55
N LEU A 51 5.01 -7.09 -7.38
CA LEU A 51 4.67 -6.27 -6.22
C LEU A 51 3.29 -5.65 -6.44
N VAL A 52 2.41 -5.81 -5.46
CA VAL A 52 1.03 -5.32 -5.51
C VAL A 52 0.69 -4.56 -4.24
N ASN A 53 -0.29 -3.67 -4.31
CA ASN A 53 -0.83 -3.07 -3.09
C ASN A 53 -1.48 -4.17 -2.23
N GLN A 54 -1.16 -4.19 -0.94
CA GLN A 54 -1.65 -5.20 0.01
C GLN A 54 -3.12 -5.02 0.41
N SER A 55 -3.84 -4.10 -0.20
CA SER A 55 -5.26 -3.91 0.05
C SER A 55 -6.07 -5.17 -0.32
N ARG A 56 -7.02 -5.52 0.53
CA ARG A 56 -7.98 -6.61 0.29
C ARG A 56 -8.74 -6.45 -1.02
N ASN A 57 -9.11 -5.22 -1.38
CA ASN A 57 -9.88 -4.92 -2.57
C ASN A 57 -9.05 -4.94 -3.86
N SER A 58 -7.73 -4.75 -3.75
CA SER A 58 -6.82 -4.80 -4.89
C SER A 58 -6.28 -6.22 -5.12
N SER A 59 -5.65 -6.81 -4.10
CA SER A 59 -4.99 -8.11 -4.19
C SER A 59 -4.98 -8.81 -2.83
N GLY A 60 -6.16 -9.10 -2.31
CA GLY A 60 -6.34 -9.77 -1.03
C GLY A 60 -6.48 -11.28 -1.15
N GLU A 61 -6.62 -11.93 0.01
CA GLU A 61 -6.93 -13.34 0.13
C GLU A 61 -8.10 -13.50 1.10
N VAL A 62 -9.12 -14.26 0.68
CA VAL A 62 -10.26 -14.65 1.53
C VAL A 62 -10.42 -16.15 1.49
N GLN A 63 -10.36 -16.80 2.65
CA GLN A 63 -10.48 -18.26 2.80
C GLN A 63 -9.52 -19.06 1.91
N GLY A 64 -8.29 -18.58 1.75
CA GLY A 64 -7.28 -19.23 0.90
C GLY A 64 -7.46 -18.97 -0.60
N GLN A 65 -8.45 -18.16 -0.98
CA GLN A 65 -8.65 -17.74 -2.37
C GLN A 65 -8.19 -16.30 -2.55
N ALA A 66 -7.29 -16.09 -3.51
CA ALA A 66 -6.88 -14.77 -3.87
C ALA A 66 -8.01 -14.03 -4.59
N ILE A 67 -8.28 -12.82 -4.14
CA ILE A 67 -9.35 -11.95 -4.63
C ILE A 67 -8.79 -10.60 -5.04
N GLY A 68 -9.61 -9.79 -5.68
CA GLY A 68 -9.27 -8.42 -6.06
C GLY A 68 -9.07 -8.24 -7.55
N VAL A 69 -9.25 -7.00 -7.99
CA VAL A 69 -9.22 -6.64 -9.43
C VAL A 69 -7.84 -6.91 -10.03
N GLU A 70 -6.78 -6.56 -9.33
CA GLU A 70 -5.41 -6.74 -9.81
C GLU A 70 -5.02 -8.21 -9.85
N TYR A 71 -5.48 -9.02 -8.91
CA TYR A 71 -5.25 -10.46 -8.97
C TYR A 71 -5.78 -11.07 -10.27
N HIS A 72 -7.02 -10.73 -10.65
CA HIS A 72 -7.62 -11.25 -11.89
C HIS A 72 -6.88 -10.76 -13.15
N ARG A 73 -6.43 -9.50 -13.17
CA ARG A 73 -5.61 -8.96 -14.27
C ARG A 73 -4.27 -9.68 -14.37
N LEU A 74 -3.61 -9.92 -13.23
CA LEU A 74 -2.34 -10.62 -13.17
C LEU A 74 -2.48 -12.07 -13.63
N ARG A 75 -3.57 -12.76 -13.29
CA ARG A 75 -3.84 -14.10 -13.81
C ARG A 75 -4.03 -14.12 -15.33
N ALA A 76 -4.75 -13.15 -15.87
CA ALA A 76 -4.87 -13.02 -17.34
C ALA A 76 -3.50 -12.72 -17.98
N PHE A 77 -2.66 -11.91 -17.34
CA PHE A 77 -1.30 -11.64 -17.80
C PHE A 77 -0.42 -12.91 -17.74
N GLU A 78 -0.49 -13.70 -16.71
CA GLU A 78 0.20 -14.99 -16.60
C GLU A 78 -0.21 -15.93 -17.75
N GLN A 79 -1.50 -16.02 -18.04
CA GLN A 79 -2.00 -16.81 -19.18
C GLN A 79 -1.48 -16.28 -20.52
N TYR A 80 -1.44 -14.96 -20.71
CA TYR A 80 -0.88 -14.34 -21.89
C TYR A 80 0.60 -14.64 -22.05
N LEU A 81 1.41 -14.54 -20.99
CA LEU A 81 2.84 -14.85 -21.01
C LEU A 81 3.10 -16.31 -21.43
N ASN A 82 2.21 -17.21 -21.01
CA ASN A 82 2.33 -18.64 -21.22
C ASN A 82 1.64 -19.16 -22.48
N GLY A 83 0.89 -18.31 -23.19
CA GLY A 83 0.09 -18.71 -24.34
C GLY A 83 0.89 -19.33 -25.51
N HIS A 84 2.20 -19.12 -25.54
CA HIS A 84 3.12 -19.69 -26.54
C HIS A 84 4.28 -20.47 -25.89
N SER A 85 4.18 -20.73 -24.59
CA SER A 85 5.20 -21.50 -23.86
C SER A 85 5.10 -22.98 -24.24
N ARG A 86 6.25 -23.66 -24.30
CA ARG A 86 6.30 -25.12 -24.38
C ARG A 86 6.02 -25.71 -23.01
N ASP A 87 5.46 -26.91 -22.97
CA ASP A 87 5.20 -27.63 -21.73
C ASP A 87 6.43 -27.63 -20.80
N GLY A 88 6.21 -27.27 -19.55
CA GLY A 88 7.26 -27.20 -18.53
C GLY A 88 8.15 -25.95 -18.61
N GLN A 89 7.82 -24.95 -19.44
CA GLN A 89 8.52 -23.67 -19.53
C GLN A 89 7.66 -22.48 -19.09
N GLU A 90 6.53 -22.76 -18.49
CA GLU A 90 5.59 -21.74 -18.02
C GLU A 90 6.22 -20.89 -16.91
N ILE A 91 5.93 -19.59 -16.98
CA ILE A 91 6.27 -18.61 -15.92
C ILE A 91 5.12 -18.56 -14.94
N THR A 92 5.42 -18.72 -13.66
CA THR A 92 4.45 -18.55 -12.57
C THR A 92 4.61 -17.16 -11.95
N LEU A 93 3.50 -16.47 -11.70
CA LEU A 93 3.51 -15.21 -10.99
C LEU A 93 3.59 -15.44 -9.47
N LYS A 94 4.60 -14.85 -8.85
CA LYS A 94 4.70 -14.73 -7.39
C LYS A 94 4.21 -13.34 -6.99
N ILE A 95 3.00 -13.26 -6.44
CA ILE A 95 2.42 -12.01 -5.96
C ILE A 95 3.01 -11.69 -4.58
N ILE A 96 3.50 -10.46 -4.41
CA ILE A 96 4.16 -9.97 -3.20
C ILE A 96 3.44 -8.69 -2.75
N PRO A 97 2.59 -8.76 -1.72
CA PRO A 97 1.92 -7.59 -1.18
C PRO A 97 2.89 -6.63 -0.50
N LYS A 98 2.69 -5.34 -0.71
CA LYS A 98 3.42 -4.24 -0.08
C LYS A 98 2.47 -3.06 0.19
N ALA A 99 2.81 -2.21 1.15
CA ALA A 99 2.16 -0.91 1.27
C ALA A 99 2.46 -0.06 0.02
N LYS A 100 1.52 0.78 -0.38
CA LYS A 100 1.59 1.56 -1.63
C LYS A 100 2.86 2.41 -1.71
N ASP A 101 3.20 3.11 -0.66
CA ASP A 101 4.39 3.96 -0.55
C ASP A 101 5.72 3.19 -0.65
N GLN A 102 5.69 1.88 -0.46
CA GLN A 102 6.85 1.00 -0.52
C GLN A 102 7.05 0.33 -1.90
N LEU A 103 6.04 0.32 -2.77
CA LEU A 103 6.05 -0.44 -4.02
C LEU A 103 7.24 -0.09 -4.92
N LEU A 104 7.44 1.18 -5.23
CA LEU A 104 8.52 1.63 -6.12
C LEU A 104 9.90 1.43 -5.50
N GLY A 105 10.03 1.72 -4.19
CA GLY A 105 11.27 1.47 -3.46
C GLY A 105 11.62 -0.01 -3.40
N ALA A 106 10.65 -0.90 -3.21
CA ALA A 106 10.85 -2.34 -3.23
C ALA A 106 11.26 -2.85 -4.62
N LEU A 107 10.65 -2.31 -5.70
CA LEU A 107 11.08 -2.62 -7.08
C LEU A 107 12.54 -2.22 -7.31
N GLN A 108 12.90 -1.01 -6.91
CA GLN A 108 14.28 -0.50 -7.08
C GLN A 108 15.31 -1.33 -6.30
N ARG A 109 14.94 -1.86 -5.15
CA ARG A 109 15.78 -2.79 -4.36
C ARG A 109 15.79 -4.22 -4.92
N GLY A 110 15.04 -4.51 -5.99
CA GLY A 110 14.97 -5.83 -6.61
C GLY A 110 14.15 -6.86 -5.80
N GLU A 111 13.25 -6.41 -4.92
CA GLU A 111 12.35 -7.30 -4.17
C GLU A 111 11.25 -7.90 -5.06
N GLY A 112 10.97 -7.24 -6.19
CA GLY A 112 10.10 -7.69 -7.26
C GLY A 112 10.68 -7.34 -8.62
N ASP A 113 10.04 -7.81 -9.67
CA ASP A 113 10.43 -7.58 -11.07
C ASP A 113 9.45 -6.64 -11.77
N LEU A 114 8.23 -6.53 -11.24
CA LEU A 114 7.13 -5.72 -11.75
C LEU A 114 6.32 -5.15 -10.58
N VAL A 115 5.79 -3.94 -10.77
CA VAL A 115 4.77 -3.35 -9.87
C VAL A 115 3.44 -3.31 -10.62
N ALA A 116 2.38 -3.85 -10.01
CA ALA A 116 0.99 -3.74 -10.46
C ALA A 116 0.16 -3.10 -9.33
N PRO A 117 0.09 -1.76 -9.26
CA PRO A 117 -0.49 -1.07 -8.13
C PRO A 117 -2.02 -1.08 -8.10
N GLY A 118 -2.68 -1.33 -9.24
CA GLY A 118 -4.13 -1.28 -9.38
C GLY A 118 -4.72 0.13 -9.50
N GLU A 119 -3.96 1.14 -9.22
CA GLU A 119 -4.32 2.55 -9.23
C GLU A 119 -3.11 3.43 -9.62
N LEU A 120 -3.34 4.72 -9.84
CA LEU A 120 -2.26 5.65 -10.14
C LEU A 120 -1.32 5.81 -8.94
N LEU A 121 -0.01 5.64 -9.18
CA LEU A 121 1.04 5.94 -8.20
C LEU A 121 1.67 7.29 -8.49
N GLU A 122 2.02 8.00 -7.43
CA GLU A 122 2.87 9.17 -7.52
C GLU A 122 4.31 8.73 -7.85
N LEU A 123 4.78 9.11 -9.05
CA LEU A 123 6.17 8.90 -9.46
C LEU A 123 7.02 10.03 -8.90
N GLN A 124 7.58 9.86 -7.71
CA GLN A 124 8.47 10.84 -7.13
C GLN A 124 9.82 10.87 -7.88
N PRO A 125 10.46 12.06 -8.01
CA PRO A 125 11.81 12.16 -8.54
C PRO A 125 12.78 11.27 -7.74
N GLY A 126 13.61 10.50 -8.45
CA GLY A 126 14.64 9.65 -7.82
C GLY A 126 14.39 8.15 -7.95
N TYR A 127 13.22 7.72 -8.40
CA TYR A 127 13.02 6.30 -8.74
C TYR A 127 13.49 6.03 -10.18
N ALA A 128 14.54 5.20 -10.32
CA ALA A 128 15.03 4.71 -11.61
C ALA A 128 14.21 3.48 -12.04
N VAL A 129 12.96 3.70 -12.43
CA VAL A 129 12.04 2.66 -12.90
C VAL A 129 11.56 2.96 -14.31
N ALA A 130 11.35 1.92 -15.11
CA ALA A 130 10.70 2.02 -16.40
C ALA A 130 9.20 1.78 -16.25
N SER A 131 8.39 2.52 -17.00
CA SER A 131 6.96 2.30 -17.09
C SER A 131 6.60 1.62 -18.40
N SER A 132 5.61 0.75 -18.39
CA SER A 132 4.97 0.25 -19.62
C SER A 132 4.18 1.37 -20.30
N GLU A 133 3.74 1.12 -21.52
CA GLU A 133 2.69 1.94 -22.13
C GLU A 133 1.45 1.97 -21.20
N PRO A 134 0.79 3.11 -21.08
CA PRO A 134 -0.38 3.23 -20.21
C PRO A 134 -1.57 2.45 -20.81
N ILE A 135 -2.30 1.72 -19.97
CA ILE A 135 -3.55 1.05 -20.37
C ILE A 135 -4.62 2.07 -20.77
N ALA A 136 -4.62 3.24 -20.13
CA ALA A 136 -5.48 4.37 -20.43
C ALA A 136 -4.75 5.67 -20.15
N SER A 137 -4.98 6.69 -20.96
CA SER A 137 -4.45 8.05 -20.79
C SER A 137 -5.58 9.02 -20.52
N ASN A 138 -5.26 10.18 -19.91
CA ASN A 138 -6.22 11.23 -19.59
C ASN A 138 -7.40 10.74 -18.72
N VAL A 139 -7.13 9.82 -17.78
CA VAL A 139 -8.16 9.28 -16.90
C VAL A 139 -8.67 10.39 -15.97
N PRO A 140 -9.97 10.73 -16.02
CA PRO A 140 -10.51 11.76 -15.14
C PRO A 140 -10.48 11.33 -13.69
N LEU A 141 -10.14 12.27 -12.80
CA LEU A 141 -10.37 12.13 -11.37
C LEU A 141 -11.75 12.69 -11.04
N VAL A 142 -12.51 11.97 -10.24
CA VAL A 142 -13.85 12.35 -9.82
C VAL A 142 -13.95 12.41 -8.30
N LEU A 143 -14.72 13.39 -7.82
CA LEU A 143 -15.02 13.53 -6.41
C LEU A 143 -16.13 12.55 -6.03
N VAL A 144 -15.91 11.79 -4.97
CA VAL A 144 -16.89 10.86 -4.41
C VAL A 144 -17.24 11.26 -2.98
N GLY A 145 -18.52 11.24 -2.66
CA GLY A 145 -19.05 11.47 -1.33
C GLY A 145 -20.28 10.62 -1.06
N ILE A 146 -20.80 10.71 0.16
CA ILE A 146 -21.98 9.93 0.59
C ILE A 146 -23.20 10.31 -0.25
N LYS A 147 -23.98 9.32 -0.68
CA LYS A 147 -25.24 9.51 -1.40
C LYS A 147 -26.22 10.39 -0.61
N GLY A 148 -26.82 11.36 -1.26
CA GLY A 148 -27.79 12.29 -0.63
C GLY A 148 -27.16 13.55 -0.04
N GLN A 149 -25.83 13.67 0.00
CA GLN A 149 -25.15 14.90 0.38
C GLN A 149 -25.06 15.90 -0.79
N ARG A 150 -24.56 17.10 -0.46
CA ARG A 150 -24.39 18.19 -1.44
C ARG A 150 -23.53 17.73 -2.62
N ARG A 151 -24.05 17.97 -3.84
CA ARG A 151 -23.26 17.80 -5.06
C ARG A 151 -22.37 19.02 -5.29
N TYR A 152 -21.12 18.76 -5.64
CA TYR A 152 -20.13 19.76 -6.00
C TYR A 152 -19.99 19.78 -7.52
N THR A 153 -20.23 20.92 -8.13
CA THR A 153 -20.19 21.09 -9.61
C THR A 153 -19.06 22.01 -10.06
N LYS A 154 -18.42 22.70 -9.10
CA LYS A 154 -17.31 23.64 -9.34
C LYS A 154 -16.25 23.44 -8.30
N VAL A 155 -14.97 23.62 -8.71
CA VAL A 155 -13.80 23.43 -7.82
C VAL A 155 -13.84 24.40 -6.64
N GLU A 156 -14.31 25.62 -6.84
CA GLU A 156 -14.39 26.65 -5.79
C GLU A 156 -15.25 26.21 -4.59
N GLN A 157 -16.22 25.33 -4.83
CA GLN A 157 -17.07 24.78 -3.77
C GLN A 157 -16.33 23.81 -2.84
N LEU A 158 -15.13 23.34 -3.26
CA LEU A 158 -14.26 22.48 -2.47
C LEU A 158 -13.30 23.28 -1.58
N ALA A 159 -13.28 24.61 -1.70
CA ALA A 159 -12.44 25.48 -0.87
C ALA A 159 -12.65 25.18 0.61
N GLY A 160 -11.58 24.91 1.34
CA GLY A 160 -11.58 24.58 2.77
C GLY A 160 -12.13 23.20 3.12
N LYS A 161 -12.54 22.37 2.13
CA LYS A 161 -12.97 21.00 2.36
C LYS A 161 -11.77 20.06 2.57
N THR A 162 -12.02 18.94 3.24
CA THR A 162 -11.04 17.87 3.45
C THR A 162 -11.38 16.68 2.57
N LEU A 163 -10.39 16.15 1.86
CA LEU A 163 -10.47 14.94 1.05
C LEU A 163 -9.57 13.87 1.67
N ALA A 164 -10.09 12.67 1.89
CA ALA A 164 -9.28 11.53 2.32
C ALA A 164 -8.63 10.88 1.10
N LEU A 165 -7.33 10.65 1.15
CA LEU A 165 -6.57 10.00 0.07
C LEU A 165 -5.60 8.97 0.65
N PRO A 166 -5.44 7.81 -0.01
CA PRO A 166 -4.37 6.88 0.34
C PRO A 166 -3.00 7.55 0.19
N THR A 167 -2.11 7.36 1.15
CA THR A 167 -0.73 7.84 1.06
C THR A 167 -0.05 7.29 -0.21
N GLY A 168 0.62 8.16 -0.96
CA GLY A 168 1.23 7.81 -2.26
C GLY A 168 0.28 7.86 -3.46
N SER A 169 -0.96 8.35 -3.28
CA SER A 169 -1.90 8.55 -4.38
C SER A 169 -1.48 9.71 -5.27
N ALA A 170 -1.44 9.50 -6.59
CA ALA A 170 -1.19 10.56 -7.57
C ALA A 170 -2.27 11.67 -7.59
N ALA A 171 -3.44 11.43 -6.99
CA ALA A 171 -4.48 12.45 -6.85
C ALA A 171 -4.01 13.65 -5.99
N GLY A 172 -3.01 13.46 -5.12
CA GLY A 172 -2.42 14.54 -4.33
C GLY A 172 -1.84 15.67 -5.18
N GLU A 173 -1.13 15.33 -6.26
CA GLU A 173 -0.58 16.31 -7.20
C GLU A 173 -1.70 17.10 -7.91
N ALA A 174 -2.77 16.42 -8.35
CA ALA A 174 -3.91 17.09 -8.96
C ALA A 174 -4.58 18.08 -8.00
N ILE A 175 -4.70 17.73 -6.72
CA ILE A 175 -5.25 18.64 -5.69
C ILE A 175 -4.31 19.80 -5.44
N SER A 176 -2.99 19.58 -5.46
CA SER A 176 -2.00 20.66 -5.34
C SER A 176 -2.18 21.70 -6.45
N GLN A 177 -2.34 21.27 -7.70
CA GLN A 177 -2.62 22.13 -8.85
C GLN A 177 -3.96 22.88 -8.70
N LEU A 178 -5.02 22.23 -8.21
CA LEU A 178 -6.29 22.86 -7.90
C LEU A 178 -6.14 23.92 -6.80
N ASN A 179 -5.36 23.67 -5.77
CA ASN A 179 -5.09 24.63 -4.70
C ASN A 179 -4.36 25.88 -5.21
N GLN A 180 -3.46 25.75 -6.19
CA GLN A 180 -2.86 26.92 -6.84
C GLN A 180 -3.94 27.79 -7.52
N LYS A 181 -4.89 27.17 -8.21
CA LYS A 181 -6.02 27.88 -8.84
C LYS A 181 -6.93 28.56 -7.79
N LEU A 182 -7.25 27.86 -6.70
CA LEU A 182 -8.03 28.42 -5.60
C LEU A 182 -7.34 29.64 -4.97
N ALA A 183 -6.02 29.58 -4.79
CA ALA A 183 -5.23 30.70 -4.25
C ALA A 183 -5.32 31.94 -5.14
N LEU A 184 -5.32 31.82 -6.46
CA LEU A 184 -5.52 32.94 -7.39
C LEU A 184 -6.87 33.65 -7.17
N HIS A 185 -7.88 32.91 -6.73
CA HIS A 185 -9.21 33.44 -6.38
C HIS A 185 -9.34 33.81 -4.90
N LYS A 186 -8.24 33.83 -4.13
CA LYS A 186 -8.22 34.10 -2.67
C LYS A 186 -9.13 33.18 -1.86
N LEU A 187 -9.31 31.93 -2.31
CA LEU A 187 -10.08 30.90 -1.65
C LEU A 187 -9.18 30.00 -0.80
N ALA A 188 -9.78 29.42 0.25
CA ALA A 188 -9.06 28.48 1.13
C ALA A 188 -8.67 27.21 0.36
N PRO A 189 -7.47 26.63 0.65
CA PRO A 189 -7.05 25.42 -0.02
C PRO A 189 -7.92 24.22 0.38
N ILE A 190 -8.04 23.26 -0.52
CA ILE A 190 -8.52 21.91 -0.24
C ILE A 190 -7.47 21.25 0.68
N LYS A 191 -7.91 20.66 1.76
CA LYS A 191 -7.07 19.91 2.70
C LYS A 191 -7.04 18.43 2.29
N ILE A 192 -5.89 17.79 2.40
CA ILE A 192 -5.75 16.34 2.22
C ILE A 192 -5.58 15.71 3.59
N GLU A 193 -6.39 14.71 3.88
CA GLU A 193 -6.21 13.77 4.99
C GLU A 193 -5.61 12.50 4.41
N TRP A 194 -4.31 12.33 4.62
CA TRP A 194 -3.61 11.13 4.16
C TRP A 194 -3.96 9.96 5.06
N VAL A 195 -4.49 8.91 4.46
CA VAL A 195 -4.80 7.67 5.16
C VAL A 195 -3.65 6.67 5.03
N ASP A 196 -3.74 5.58 5.80
CA ASP A 196 -2.72 4.55 5.87
C ASP A 196 -2.31 4.05 4.46
N PRO A 197 -1.02 3.95 4.14
CA PRO A 197 -0.52 3.50 2.83
C PRO A 197 -0.85 2.03 2.51
N THR A 198 -1.29 1.25 3.48
CA THR A 198 -1.77 -0.13 3.26
C THR A 198 -3.17 -0.17 2.64
N LEU A 199 -3.90 0.94 2.68
CA LEU A 199 -5.24 1.07 2.12
C LEU A 199 -5.17 1.43 0.64
N ALA A 200 -6.01 0.77 -0.18
CA ALA A 200 -6.27 1.17 -1.57
C ALA A 200 -7.40 2.21 -1.64
N VAL A 201 -7.59 2.74 -2.83
CA VAL A 201 -8.68 3.67 -3.12
C VAL A 201 -10.04 3.06 -2.78
N GLU A 202 -10.24 1.78 -3.07
CA GLU A 202 -11.48 1.06 -2.77
C GLU A 202 -11.77 0.99 -1.27
N ASP A 203 -10.75 0.83 -0.43
CA ASP A 203 -10.91 0.84 1.03
C ASP A 203 -11.38 2.23 1.51
N VAL A 204 -10.83 3.29 0.91
CA VAL A 204 -11.27 4.67 1.21
C VAL A 204 -12.71 4.90 0.75
N LEU A 205 -13.12 4.32 -0.39
CA LEU A 205 -14.53 4.36 -0.84
C LEU A 205 -15.47 3.68 0.16
N GLU A 206 -15.09 2.52 0.72
CA GLU A 206 -15.85 1.87 1.81
C GLU A 206 -15.96 2.79 3.04
N MET A 207 -14.86 3.44 3.42
CA MET A 207 -14.85 4.37 4.56
C MET A 207 -15.72 5.60 4.31
N VAL A 208 -15.77 6.12 3.07
CA VAL A 208 -16.70 7.19 2.69
C VAL A 208 -18.15 6.70 2.76
N GLN A 209 -18.44 5.50 2.25
CA GLN A 209 -19.76 4.90 2.33
C GLN A 209 -20.21 4.69 3.79
N GLY A 210 -19.28 4.27 4.65
CA GLY A 210 -19.51 4.11 6.09
C GLY A 210 -19.57 5.42 6.88
N GLY A 211 -19.34 6.57 6.25
CA GLY A 211 -19.37 7.88 6.89
C GLY A 211 -18.15 8.24 7.73
N ILE A 212 -17.07 7.45 7.66
CA ILE A 212 -15.79 7.73 8.35
C ILE A 212 -15.15 8.96 7.71
N PHE A 213 -15.13 9.02 6.38
CA PHE A 213 -14.72 10.19 5.62
C PHE A 213 -15.90 10.78 4.86
N HIS A 214 -15.87 12.09 4.62
CA HIS A 214 -16.95 12.76 3.89
C HIS A 214 -16.76 12.74 2.37
N LEU A 215 -15.50 12.88 1.94
CA LEU A 215 -15.15 13.06 0.53
C LEU A 215 -13.82 12.36 0.23
N THR A 216 -13.73 11.79 -0.96
CA THR A 216 -12.49 11.31 -1.57
C THR A 216 -12.43 11.65 -3.04
N VAL A 217 -11.27 11.44 -3.66
CA VAL A 217 -11.08 11.57 -5.11
C VAL A 217 -10.49 10.28 -5.64
N VAL A 218 -11.08 9.78 -6.71
CA VAL A 218 -10.69 8.52 -7.34
C VAL A 218 -10.72 8.65 -8.86
N GLU A 219 -10.06 7.74 -9.56
CA GLU A 219 -10.16 7.60 -11.00
C GLU A 219 -11.57 7.21 -11.42
N LEU A 220 -12.10 7.83 -12.48
CA LEU A 220 -13.45 7.57 -12.98
C LEU A 220 -13.76 6.07 -13.16
N PRO A 221 -12.91 5.24 -13.76
CA PRO A 221 -13.19 3.81 -13.91
C PRO A 221 -13.34 3.06 -12.59
N ILE A 222 -12.67 3.51 -11.52
CA ILE A 222 -12.84 2.94 -10.18
C ILE A 222 -14.20 3.35 -9.62
N ALA A 223 -14.55 4.64 -9.70
CA ALA A 223 -15.84 5.13 -9.24
C ALA A 223 -17.02 4.45 -9.96
N GLU A 224 -16.91 4.22 -11.27
CA GLU A 224 -17.94 3.54 -12.06
C GLU A 224 -18.12 2.07 -11.67
N ARG A 225 -17.05 1.36 -11.36
CA ARG A 225 -17.13 -0.01 -10.86
C ARG A 225 -17.79 -0.05 -9.48
N TRP A 226 -17.39 0.85 -8.60
CA TRP A 226 -17.90 0.94 -7.25
C TRP A 226 -19.38 1.34 -7.22
N GLY A 227 -19.79 2.27 -8.05
CA GLY A 227 -21.20 2.73 -8.14
C GLY A 227 -22.19 1.71 -8.68
N LYS A 228 -21.71 0.53 -9.14
CA LYS A 228 -22.56 -0.59 -9.63
C LYS A 228 -22.79 -1.66 -8.56
N ILE A 229 -22.14 -1.57 -7.42
CA ILE A 229 -22.28 -2.44 -6.25
C ILE A 229 -23.24 -1.78 -5.26
#